data_6a5c0a87aecda439aa403ff465657df1
#
_entry.id   6a5c0a87aecda439aa403ff465657df1
#
_cell.length_a   1.000
_cell.length_b   1.000
_cell.length_c   1.000
_cell.angle_alpha   90.00
_cell.angle_beta   90.00
_cell.angle_gamma   90.00
#
_symmetry.space_group_name_H-M   'P 1'
#
loop_
_entity.id
_entity.type
_entity.pdbx_description
1 polymer ?
#
loop_
_entity_poly.entity_id
_entity_poly.type
_entity_poly.pdbx_seq_one_letter_code
_entity_poly.pdbx_strand_id
1 'polypeptide(L)'
;MALMVTRRYLLGGEYPSEEFVQASLEKYFFRQGFDIDTGSYIDLICRDKESRDVVWHIEVKGKTSQPGLDFRTCLGQLVQRMTKDNINYAIAVPRIKQYERLIEETSIL
;
A
#
# COMPACT_ATOMS: atom_id res chain seq x y z
N MET A 1 -7.42 16.17 2.11
CA MET A 1 -6.44 15.08 2.17
C MET A 1 -5.87 14.87 3.58
N ALA A 2 -5.30 15.91 4.17
CA ALA A 2 -4.73 15.78 5.52
C ALA A 2 -5.77 15.30 6.55
N LEU A 3 -6.96 15.85 6.50
CA LEU A 3 -8.04 15.48 7.42
C LEU A 3 -8.44 14.01 7.25
N MET A 4 -8.53 13.55 6.02
CA MET A 4 -8.86 12.15 5.73
C MET A 4 -7.78 11.21 6.28
N VAL A 5 -6.51 11.54 6.09
CA VAL A 5 -5.39 10.74 6.60
C VAL A 5 -5.46 10.66 8.12
N THR A 6 -5.65 11.79 8.78
CA THR A 6 -5.75 11.85 10.25
C THR A 6 -6.93 11.03 10.75
N ARG A 7 -8.08 11.19 10.12
CA ARG A 7 -9.28 10.45 10.50
C ARG A 7 -9.06 8.94 10.35
N ARG A 8 -8.50 8.54 9.22
CA ARG A 8 -8.25 7.11 8.97
C ARG A 8 -7.26 6.53 9.97
N TYR A 9 -6.23 7.29 10.30
CA TYR A 9 -5.26 6.87 11.29
C TYR A 9 -5.92 6.66 12.67
N LEU A 10 -6.80 7.58 13.06
CA LEU A 10 -7.51 7.48 14.33
C LEU A 10 -8.50 6.33 14.34
N LEU A 11 -9.09 6.01 13.19
CA LEU A 11 -10.07 4.93 13.05
C LEU A 11 -9.42 3.61 12.62
N GLY A 12 -8.15 3.67 12.27
CA GLY A 12 -7.41 2.51 11.80
C GLY A 12 -7.40 1.41 12.84
N GLY A 13 -7.54 0.19 12.40
CA GLY A 13 -7.56 -0.97 13.26
C GLY A 13 -6.21 -1.21 13.94
N GLU A 14 -6.18 -2.27 14.72
CA GLU A 14 -4.96 -2.67 15.41
C GLU A 14 -3.99 -3.37 14.46
N TYR A 15 -2.69 -3.22 14.75
CA TYR A 15 -1.66 -3.98 14.06
C TYR A 15 -1.92 -5.48 14.27
N PRO A 16 -1.82 -6.32 13.25
CA PRO A 16 -1.39 -6.04 11.86
C PRO A 16 -2.54 -6.01 10.84
N SER A 17 -3.63 -5.33 11.14
CA SER A 17 -4.78 -5.23 10.24
C SER A 17 -4.46 -4.41 8.98
N GLU A 18 -5.27 -4.59 7.95
CA GLU A 18 -5.15 -3.81 6.72
C GLU A 18 -5.35 -2.32 7.00
N GLU A 19 -6.31 -1.97 7.86
CA GLU A 19 -6.59 -0.59 8.25
C GLU A 19 -5.37 0.05 8.90
N PHE A 20 -4.67 -0.69 9.74
CA PHE A 20 -3.44 -0.19 10.37
C PHE A 20 -2.36 0.08 9.33
N VAL A 21 -2.15 -0.86 8.40
CA VAL A 21 -1.13 -0.72 7.36
C VAL A 21 -1.46 0.49 6.48
N GLN A 22 -2.71 0.60 6.05
CA GLN A 22 -3.19 1.72 5.23
C GLN A 22 -2.96 3.05 5.93
N ALA A 23 -3.39 3.16 7.18
CA ALA A 23 -3.26 4.41 7.93
C ALA A 23 -1.80 4.80 8.14
N SER A 24 -0.95 3.82 8.40
CA SER A 24 0.48 4.06 8.58
C SER A 24 1.13 4.61 7.31
N LEU A 25 0.76 4.05 6.15
CA LEU A 25 1.26 4.51 4.86
C LEU A 25 0.76 5.90 4.52
N GLU A 26 -0.53 6.17 4.74
CA GLU A 26 -1.10 7.48 4.48
C GLU A 26 -0.36 8.54 5.29
N LYS A 27 -0.11 8.25 6.55
CA LYS A 27 0.63 9.15 7.43
C LYS A 27 2.07 9.37 6.94
N TYR A 28 2.73 8.30 6.56
CA TYR A 28 4.11 8.37 6.06
C TYR A 28 4.19 9.25 4.81
N PHE A 29 3.39 8.96 3.79
CA PHE A 29 3.43 9.70 2.54
C PHE A 29 2.99 11.15 2.72
N PHE A 30 2.01 11.39 3.58
CA PHE A 30 1.60 12.75 3.89
C PHE A 30 2.77 13.56 4.47
N ARG A 31 3.51 12.96 5.40
CA ARG A 31 4.68 13.61 6.01
C ARG A 31 5.82 13.83 5.01
N GLN A 32 5.92 12.98 4.00
CA GLN A 32 6.91 13.12 2.95
C GLN A 32 6.52 14.13 1.87
N GLY A 33 5.39 14.77 2.00
CA GLY A 33 4.97 15.80 1.06
C GLY A 33 4.22 15.28 -0.15
N PHE A 34 3.49 14.18 -0.02
CA PHE A 34 2.68 13.62 -1.10
C PHE A 34 1.22 13.97 -0.94
N ASP A 35 0.56 14.22 -2.07
CA ASP A 35 -0.90 14.19 -2.13
C ASP A 35 -1.36 12.74 -2.13
N ILE A 36 -2.42 12.46 -1.40
CA ILE A 36 -2.91 11.10 -1.19
C ILE A 36 -4.33 10.98 -1.72
N ASP A 37 -4.57 9.94 -2.54
CA ASP A 37 -5.88 9.61 -3.07
C ASP A 37 -6.20 8.16 -2.67
N THR A 38 -7.34 7.97 -2.02
CA THR A 38 -7.82 6.66 -1.58
C THR A 38 -9.18 6.31 -2.18
N GLY A 39 -9.65 7.11 -3.13
CA GLY A 39 -11.00 6.96 -3.67
C GLY A 39 -11.13 6.06 -4.88
N SER A 40 -10.03 5.51 -5.40
CA SER A 40 -10.05 4.67 -6.60
C SER A 40 -10.03 3.18 -6.24
N TYR A 41 -10.04 2.33 -7.26
CA TYR A 41 -9.89 0.88 -7.08
C TYR A 41 -8.47 0.48 -6.66
N ILE A 42 -7.52 1.39 -6.71
CA ILE A 42 -6.19 1.22 -6.14
C ILE A 42 -6.25 1.72 -4.70
N ASP A 43 -5.75 0.93 -3.76
CA ASP A 43 -5.90 1.24 -2.34
C ASP A 43 -5.31 2.58 -1.96
N LEU A 44 -4.17 2.94 -2.56
CA LEU A 44 -3.48 4.18 -2.23
C LEU A 44 -2.71 4.69 -3.44
N ILE A 45 -2.98 5.93 -3.82
CA ILE A 45 -2.24 6.64 -4.85
C ILE A 45 -1.57 7.84 -4.20
N CYS A 46 -0.25 7.93 -4.31
CA CYS A 46 0.53 9.03 -3.73
C CYS A 46 1.28 9.75 -4.83
N ARG A 47 1.13 11.06 -4.88
CA ARG A 47 1.81 11.92 -5.86
C ARG A 47 2.59 13.00 -5.13
N ASP A 48 3.87 13.13 -5.46
CA ASP A 48 4.72 14.14 -4.85
C ASP A 48 4.20 15.54 -5.20
N LYS A 49 4.07 16.42 -4.19
CA LYS A 49 3.54 17.77 -4.39
C LYS A 49 4.48 18.65 -5.22
N GLU A 50 5.78 18.44 -5.08
CA GLU A 50 6.78 19.21 -5.83
C GLU A 50 7.12 18.55 -7.16
N SER A 51 7.45 17.26 -7.13
CA SER A 51 7.80 16.49 -8.32
C SER A 51 6.60 15.67 -8.76
N ARG A 52 5.68 16.32 -9.46
CA ARG A 52 4.39 15.73 -9.83
C ARG A 52 4.49 14.45 -10.66
N ASP A 53 5.65 14.19 -11.25
CA ASP A 53 5.90 12.97 -12.01
C ASP A 53 6.17 11.75 -11.13
N VAL A 54 6.48 11.99 -9.86
CA VAL A 54 6.73 10.89 -8.91
C VAL A 54 5.39 10.43 -8.34
N VAL A 55 4.95 9.27 -8.78
CA VAL A 55 3.65 8.69 -8.40
C VAL A 55 3.84 7.27 -7.94
N TRP A 56 3.17 6.91 -6.85
CA TRP A 56 3.12 5.56 -6.32
C TRP A 56 1.69 5.03 -6.37
N HIS A 57 1.52 3.82 -6.89
CA HIS A 57 0.28 3.06 -6.78
C HIS A 57 0.54 1.88 -5.84
N ILE A 58 -0.17 1.83 -4.74
CA ILE A 58 0.11 0.87 -3.67
C ILE A 58 -1.13 0.06 -3.37
N GLU A 59 -0.97 -1.27 -3.41
CA GLU A 59 -1.98 -2.20 -2.92
C GLU A 59 -1.64 -2.54 -1.47
N VAL A 60 -2.63 -2.53 -0.61
CA VAL A 60 -2.43 -2.70 0.83
C VAL A 60 -3.10 -3.98 1.30
N LYS A 61 -2.38 -4.79 2.06
CA LYS A 61 -2.92 -5.99 2.69
C LYS A 61 -2.52 -6.02 4.16
N GLY A 62 -3.43 -6.47 5.00
CA GLY A 62 -3.16 -6.75 6.39
C GLY A 62 -3.03 -8.25 6.62
N LYS A 63 -2.99 -8.64 7.90
CA LYS A 63 -3.02 -10.05 8.27
C LYS A 63 -4.39 -10.63 7.94
N THR A 64 -4.39 -11.77 7.27
CA THR A 64 -5.61 -12.51 6.92
C THR A 64 -5.45 -13.96 7.33
N SER A 65 -6.53 -14.74 7.20
CA SER A 65 -6.49 -16.18 7.48
C SER A 65 -5.72 -16.96 6.42
N GLN A 66 -5.55 -16.39 5.23
CA GLN A 66 -4.84 -17.03 4.11
C GLN A 66 -3.86 -16.06 3.47
N PRO A 67 -2.77 -15.70 4.17
CA PRO A 67 -1.86 -14.67 3.67
C PRO A 67 -1.19 -15.04 2.35
N GLY A 68 -0.89 -16.32 2.14
CA GLY A 68 -0.28 -16.77 0.89
C GLY A 68 -1.18 -16.53 -0.32
N LEU A 69 -2.45 -16.93 -0.22
CA LEU A 69 -3.43 -16.72 -1.28
C LEU A 69 -3.66 -15.24 -1.53
N ASP A 70 -3.86 -14.49 -0.48
CA ASP A 70 -4.16 -13.06 -0.58
C ASP A 70 -3.00 -12.27 -1.16
N PHE A 71 -1.78 -12.64 -0.79
CA PHE A 71 -0.58 -12.01 -1.36
C PHE A 71 -0.46 -12.29 -2.86
N ARG A 72 -0.66 -13.54 -3.28
CA ARG A 72 -0.58 -13.90 -4.70
C ARG A 72 -1.67 -13.23 -5.52
N THR A 73 -2.88 -13.14 -4.98
CA THR A 73 -3.98 -12.43 -5.62
C THR A 73 -3.65 -10.96 -5.78
N CYS A 74 -3.15 -10.34 -4.73
CA CYS A 74 -2.74 -8.94 -4.73
C CYS A 74 -1.63 -8.69 -5.76
N LEU A 75 -0.63 -9.55 -5.80
CA LEU A 75 0.46 -9.46 -6.76
C LEU A 75 -0.04 -9.56 -8.19
N GLY A 76 -0.92 -10.53 -8.46
CA GLY A 76 -1.52 -10.69 -9.79
C GLY A 76 -2.31 -9.47 -10.22
N GLN A 77 -3.11 -8.89 -9.32
CA GLN A 77 -3.85 -7.66 -9.59
C GLN A 77 -2.92 -6.49 -9.88
N LEU A 78 -1.86 -6.36 -9.09
CA LEU A 78 -0.89 -5.30 -9.29
C LEU A 78 -0.23 -5.40 -10.67
N VAL A 79 0.20 -6.60 -11.05
CA VAL A 79 0.84 -6.84 -12.35
C VAL A 79 -0.10 -6.46 -13.50
N GLN A 80 -1.38 -6.82 -13.39
CA GLN A 80 -2.39 -6.45 -14.40
C GLN A 80 -2.56 -4.94 -14.52
N ARG A 81 -2.34 -4.21 -13.44
CA ARG A 81 -2.49 -2.75 -13.40
C ARG A 81 -1.22 -1.99 -13.76
N MET A 82 -0.12 -2.71 -13.99
CA MET A 82 1.16 -2.08 -14.34
C MET A 82 1.18 -1.74 -15.83
N THR A 83 0.53 -0.64 -16.16
CA THR A 83 0.37 -0.22 -17.56
C THR A 83 1.21 1.00 -17.94
N LYS A 84 1.91 1.61 -16.99
CA LYS A 84 2.70 2.82 -17.22
C LYS A 84 4.09 2.69 -16.62
N ASP A 85 5.10 3.07 -17.39
CA ASP A 85 6.50 2.98 -16.99
C ASP A 85 6.90 4.01 -15.93
N ASN A 86 6.18 5.13 -15.88
CA ASN A 86 6.52 6.25 -15.00
C ASN A 86 5.84 6.19 -13.64
N ILE A 87 5.18 5.09 -13.31
CA ILE A 87 4.54 4.90 -12.02
C ILE A 87 5.29 3.84 -11.23
N ASN A 88 5.50 4.12 -9.96
CA ASN A 88 6.05 3.16 -9.01
C ASN A 88 4.91 2.33 -8.46
N TYR A 89 5.01 1.01 -8.56
CA TYR A 89 3.98 0.09 -8.06
C TYR A 89 4.52 -0.66 -6.85
N ALA A 90 3.68 -0.83 -5.84
CA ALA A 90 4.08 -1.49 -4.62
C ALA A 90 2.93 -2.26 -3.98
N ILE A 91 3.28 -3.27 -3.21
CA ILE A 91 2.38 -3.95 -2.29
C ILE A 91 2.90 -3.68 -0.89
N ALA A 92 2.02 -3.22 -0.01
CA ALA A 92 2.36 -2.96 1.37
C ALA A 92 1.69 -4.00 2.27
N VAL A 93 2.47 -4.62 3.12
CA VAL A 93 2.01 -5.64 4.05
C VAL A 93 2.62 -5.40 5.43
N PRO A 94 1.99 -5.89 6.50
CA PRO A 94 2.60 -5.77 7.81
C PRO A 94 3.82 -6.69 7.92
N ARG A 95 4.76 -6.31 8.75
CA ARG A 95 5.98 -7.09 8.95
C ARG A 95 5.72 -8.26 9.89
N ILE A 96 5.08 -9.29 9.36
CA ILE A 96 4.83 -10.55 10.06
C ILE A 96 5.52 -11.68 9.32
N LYS A 97 5.81 -12.77 10.03
CA LYS A 97 6.59 -13.89 9.48
C LYS A 97 6.00 -14.45 8.19
N GLN A 98 4.68 -14.56 8.11
CA GLN A 98 4.01 -15.11 6.95
C GLN A 98 4.32 -14.32 5.68
N TYR A 99 4.28 -12.99 5.78
CA TYR A 99 4.58 -12.13 4.64
C TYR A 99 6.08 -12.03 4.38
N GLU A 100 6.91 -11.99 5.41
CA GLU A 100 8.37 -11.99 5.23
C GLU A 100 8.82 -13.21 4.44
N ARG A 101 8.28 -14.38 4.78
CA ARG A 101 8.58 -15.63 4.06
C ARG A 101 8.12 -15.57 2.61
N LEU A 102 6.90 -15.09 2.35
CA LEU A 102 6.36 -14.97 1.00
C LEU A 102 7.18 -14.01 0.14
N ILE A 103 7.63 -12.91 0.71
CA ILE A 103 8.46 -11.93 0.02
C ILE A 103 9.82 -12.56 -0.34
N GLU A 104 10.43 -13.28 0.59
CA GLU A 104 11.69 -13.99 0.33
C GLU A 104 11.55 -15.01 -0.79
N GLU A 105 10.48 -15.81 -0.76
CA GLU A 105 10.22 -16.81 -1.79
C GLU A 105 9.94 -16.19 -3.16
N THR A 106 9.37 -14.99 -3.19
CA THR A 106 9.03 -14.28 -4.42
C THR A 106 10.20 -13.46 -4.96
N SER A 107 11.14 -13.11 -4.11
CA SER A 107 12.26 -12.24 -4.41
C SER A 107 13.35 -12.97 -5.19
N ILE A 108 13.05 -13.31 -6.41
CA ILE A 108 13.99 -13.98 -7.31
C ILE A 108 14.72 -12.97 -8.20
N LEU A 109 14.44 -11.73 -7.95
CA LEU A 109 15.04 -10.63 -8.69
C LEU A 109 16.21 -10.02 -7.88
#